data_595610f01d17fe766a587d7c7deb31b5
#
_entry.id   595610f01d17fe766a587d7c7deb31b5
#
_cell.length_a   1.000
_cell.length_b   1.000
_cell.length_c   1.000
_cell.angle_alpha   90.00
_cell.angle_beta   90.00
_cell.angle_gamma   90.00
#
_symmetry.space_group_name_H-M   'P 1'
#
loop_
_entity.id
_entity.type
_entity.pdbx_description
1 polymer ?
#
loop_
_entity_poly.entity_id
_entity_poly.type
_entity_poly.pdbx_seq_one_letter_code
_entity_poly.pdbx_strand_id
1 'polypeptide(L)'
;MRAVDDLGYTPNFGARVMAAKRTFTIGAIIPTMENAVFARGLQAFQEELRERGYTLLVASSAYQPDVEAAQIRALVARGADGLLLIGYERGHEINHLLAAQNIPTLVAWTYSGTNAQPSVGFDNRAAMIALTRKVLDHGHRRIGFISFYVQDNDRARERLVGLKETLQDAGLPDDALRVIETQYEVESGGDAFEKMMRSATPPTAVMCGNDVLAVGALRRAREMGLSVPGDVSITGFDDLELARIVTPALTTVHVPHRKMGREAARELVKMVEKKSLGTSTELDTWIVIRESLDRPPR
;
A
#
# COMPACT_ATOMS: atom_id res chain seq x y z
N MET A 1 11.24 20.92 35.24
CA MET A 1 10.31 21.09 34.10
C MET A 1 9.54 22.41 34.20
N ARG A 2 8.87 22.80 35.32
CA ARG A 2 8.10 24.05 35.40
C ARG A 2 8.86 25.32 34.98
N ALA A 3 10.12 25.50 35.37
CA ALA A 3 10.90 26.69 35.03
C ALA A 3 11.24 26.83 33.53
N VAL A 4 11.28 25.72 32.79
CA VAL A 4 11.49 25.71 31.33
C VAL A 4 10.23 26.17 30.61
N ASP A 5 9.07 25.71 31.09
CA ASP A 5 7.77 26.09 30.55
C ASP A 5 7.44 27.56 30.84
N ASP A 6 7.77 28.04 32.05
CA ASP A 6 7.52 29.43 32.49
C ASP A 6 8.40 30.46 31.75
N LEU A 7 9.60 30.05 31.28
CA LEU A 7 10.54 30.91 30.57
C LEU A 7 10.39 30.87 29.04
N GLY A 8 9.50 30.02 28.51
CA GLY A 8 9.37 29.80 27.07
C GLY A 8 10.64 29.27 26.41
N TYR A 9 11.52 28.62 27.20
CA TYR A 9 12.78 28.11 26.70
C TYR A 9 12.57 26.84 25.89
N THR A 10 12.77 26.93 24.57
CA THR A 10 12.87 25.78 23.71
C THR A 10 14.31 25.29 23.67
N PRO A 11 14.63 24.07 24.14
CA PRO A 11 16.00 23.55 24.09
C PRO A 11 16.57 23.62 22.67
N ASN A 12 17.78 24.12 22.53
CA ASN A 12 18.45 24.21 21.23
C ASN A 12 18.59 22.80 20.65
N PHE A 13 17.94 22.57 19.50
CA PHE A 13 17.95 21.29 18.80
C PHE A 13 19.39 20.80 18.53
N GLY A 14 20.28 21.69 18.05
CA GLY A 14 21.67 21.36 17.76
C GLY A 14 22.43 20.88 18.98
N ALA A 15 22.25 21.51 20.15
CA ALA A 15 22.92 21.09 21.40
C ALA A 15 22.41 19.70 21.86
N ARG A 16 21.10 19.41 21.71
CA ARG A 16 20.54 18.07 22.00
C ARG A 16 21.14 17.01 21.09
N VAL A 17 21.20 17.28 19.79
CA VAL A 17 21.79 16.37 18.79
C VAL A 17 23.22 16.05 19.08
N MET A 18 24.04 17.09 19.41
CA MET A 18 25.45 16.90 19.76
C MET A 18 25.63 16.03 21.01
N ALA A 19 24.82 16.24 22.05
CA ALA A 19 24.89 15.48 23.29
C ALA A 19 24.41 14.02 23.12
N ALA A 20 23.33 13.82 22.36
CA ALA A 20 22.72 12.52 22.19
C ALA A 20 23.32 11.70 21.03
N LYS A 21 24.08 12.34 20.12
CA LYS A 21 24.51 11.77 18.82
C LYS A 21 23.36 11.22 17.98
N ARG A 22 22.16 11.78 18.15
CA ARG A 22 20.91 11.42 17.48
C ARG A 22 20.07 12.65 17.29
N THR A 23 19.31 12.67 16.20
CA THR A 23 18.38 13.76 15.88
C THR A 23 16.99 13.54 16.44
N PHE A 24 16.68 12.32 16.87
CA PHE A 24 15.31 11.89 17.21
C PHE A 24 14.31 12.14 16.07
N THR A 25 14.78 11.92 14.85
CA THR A 25 14.00 12.18 13.63
C THR A 25 13.98 10.91 12.78
N ILE A 26 12.80 10.48 12.43
CA ILE A 26 12.56 9.36 11.48
C ILE A 26 12.03 9.94 10.18
N GLY A 27 12.59 9.49 9.06
CA GLY A 27 12.08 9.78 7.74
C GLY A 27 11.09 8.71 7.27
N ALA A 28 10.01 9.12 6.60
CA ALA A 28 9.16 8.20 5.86
C ALA A 28 9.01 8.69 4.42
N ILE A 29 9.19 7.79 3.46
CA ILE A 29 8.95 8.09 2.05
C ILE A 29 7.78 7.23 1.58
N ILE A 30 6.69 7.88 1.20
CA ILE A 30 5.48 7.24 0.69
C ILE A 30 5.31 7.54 -0.79
N PRO A 31 4.64 6.66 -1.57
CA PRO A 31 4.45 6.92 -2.99
C PRO A 31 3.61 8.16 -3.28
N THR A 32 2.57 8.44 -2.49
CA THR A 32 1.71 9.62 -2.68
C THR A 32 1.04 10.04 -1.38
N MET A 33 0.79 11.33 -1.22
CA MET A 33 -0.01 11.89 -0.12
C MET A 33 -1.51 12.02 -0.49
N GLU A 34 -1.85 11.88 -1.75
CA GLU A 34 -3.22 12.05 -2.27
C GLU A 34 -4.13 10.86 -1.96
N ASN A 35 -3.54 9.72 -1.62
CA ASN A 35 -4.28 8.49 -1.42
C ASN A 35 -4.36 8.10 0.06
N ALA A 36 -5.57 7.82 0.54
CA ALA A 36 -5.84 7.41 1.92
C ALA A 36 -5.18 6.07 2.33
N VAL A 37 -4.72 5.26 1.37
CA VAL A 37 -4.04 3.97 1.62
C VAL A 37 -2.86 4.14 2.59
N PHE A 38 -2.04 5.16 2.38
CA PHE A 38 -0.87 5.40 3.24
C PHE A 38 -1.20 6.23 4.48
N ALA A 39 -2.17 7.14 4.40
CA ALA A 39 -2.46 8.11 5.44
C ALA A 39 -2.81 7.46 6.79
N ARG A 40 -3.63 6.40 6.80
CA ARG A 40 -4.05 5.71 8.05
C ARG A 40 -2.89 5.02 8.76
N GLY A 41 -2.02 4.36 7.99
CA GLY A 41 -0.82 3.71 8.54
C GLY A 41 0.20 4.73 9.01
N LEU A 42 0.44 5.78 8.22
CA LEU A 42 1.37 6.84 8.55
C LEU A 42 0.94 7.63 9.79
N GLN A 43 -0.37 7.88 9.97
CA GLN A 43 -0.90 8.49 11.18
C GLN A 43 -0.58 7.65 12.43
N ALA A 44 -0.84 6.34 12.37
CA ALA A 44 -0.55 5.44 13.48
C ALA A 44 0.97 5.28 13.72
N PHE A 45 1.78 5.35 12.68
CA PHE A 45 3.23 5.38 12.74
C PHE A 45 3.72 6.64 13.47
N GLN A 46 3.20 7.81 13.12
CA GLN A 46 3.53 9.08 13.76
C GLN A 46 3.11 9.12 15.25
N GLU A 47 1.91 8.59 15.57
CA GLU A 47 1.42 8.51 16.95
C GLU A 47 2.40 7.73 17.83
N GLU A 48 2.81 6.54 17.40
CA GLU A 48 3.76 5.68 18.12
C GLU A 48 5.16 6.31 18.21
N LEU A 49 5.65 6.98 17.16
CA LEU A 49 6.92 7.71 17.17
C LEU A 49 6.91 8.83 18.19
N ARG A 50 5.83 9.61 18.26
CA ARG A 50 5.67 10.72 19.21
C ARG A 50 5.73 10.23 20.66
N GLU A 51 5.09 9.11 20.97
CA GLU A 51 5.13 8.50 22.31
C GLU A 51 6.55 8.10 22.71
N ARG A 52 7.42 7.83 21.73
CA ARG A 52 8.83 7.47 21.91
C ARG A 52 9.79 8.66 21.77
N GLY A 53 9.26 9.87 21.62
CA GLY A 53 10.06 11.10 21.53
C GLY A 53 10.70 11.36 20.17
N TYR A 54 10.24 10.70 19.11
CA TYR A 54 10.71 10.91 17.74
C TYR A 54 9.78 11.83 16.94
N THR A 55 10.39 12.64 16.09
CA THR A 55 9.70 13.46 15.09
C THR A 55 9.67 12.72 13.75
N LEU A 56 8.56 12.79 13.05
CA LEU A 56 8.41 12.22 11.71
C LEU A 56 8.59 13.30 10.63
N LEU A 57 9.47 13.05 9.67
CA LEU A 57 9.57 13.78 8.41
C LEU A 57 8.99 12.92 7.29
N VAL A 58 8.06 13.46 6.52
CA VAL A 58 7.41 12.74 5.42
C VAL A 58 7.81 13.35 4.09
N ALA A 59 8.16 12.49 3.14
CA ALA A 59 8.37 12.85 1.74
C ALA A 59 7.53 11.95 0.82
N SER A 60 7.26 12.41 -0.39
CA SER A 60 6.54 11.65 -1.42
C SER A 60 7.43 11.40 -2.62
N SER A 61 7.36 10.19 -3.19
CA SER A 61 8.12 9.81 -4.38
C SER A 61 7.33 9.96 -5.68
N ALA A 62 6.02 10.19 -5.61
CA ALA A 62 5.12 10.18 -6.77
C ALA A 62 5.27 8.91 -7.65
N TYR A 63 5.58 7.76 -7.05
CA TYR A 63 5.91 6.51 -7.74
C TYR A 63 7.10 6.60 -8.72
N GLN A 64 7.99 7.58 -8.54
CA GLN A 64 9.17 7.79 -9.40
C GLN A 64 10.43 7.36 -8.64
N PRO A 65 11.20 6.37 -9.14
CA PRO A 65 12.39 5.85 -8.45
C PRO A 65 13.49 6.89 -8.23
N ASP A 66 13.68 7.80 -9.17
CA ASP A 66 14.65 8.90 -9.09
C ASP A 66 14.25 9.95 -8.03
N VAL A 67 12.95 10.26 -7.92
CA VAL A 67 12.42 11.13 -6.86
C VAL A 67 12.56 10.45 -5.50
N GLU A 68 12.25 9.15 -5.37
CA GLU A 68 12.47 8.39 -4.14
C GLU A 68 13.94 8.47 -3.71
N ALA A 69 14.86 8.22 -4.65
CA ALA A 69 16.29 8.29 -4.41
C ALA A 69 16.76 9.68 -3.92
N ALA A 70 16.25 10.75 -4.53
CA ALA A 70 16.53 12.11 -4.12
C ALA A 70 16.01 12.41 -2.71
N GLN A 71 14.79 11.97 -2.38
CA GLN A 71 14.19 12.13 -1.05
C GLN A 71 14.97 11.34 0.02
N ILE A 72 15.40 10.13 -0.28
CA ILE A 72 16.24 9.33 0.63
C ILE A 72 17.52 10.10 0.95
N ARG A 73 18.25 10.56 -0.07
CA ARG A 73 19.47 11.35 0.13
C ARG A 73 19.22 12.62 0.96
N ALA A 74 18.10 13.31 0.70
CA ALA A 74 17.74 14.52 1.41
C ALA A 74 17.43 14.27 2.90
N LEU A 75 16.69 13.20 3.23
CA LEU A 75 16.38 12.84 4.62
C LEU A 75 17.63 12.37 5.38
N VAL A 76 18.48 11.57 4.74
CA VAL A 76 19.76 11.15 5.30
C VAL A 76 20.67 12.35 5.58
N ALA A 77 20.81 13.28 4.62
CA ALA A 77 21.59 14.51 4.79
C ALA A 77 21.06 15.42 5.89
N ARG A 78 19.76 15.37 6.19
CA ARG A 78 19.14 16.08 7.32
C ARG A 78 19.28 15.34 8.65
N GLY A 79 19.96 14.20 8.64
CA GLY A 79 20.26 13.42 9.84
C GLY A 79 19.10 12.56 10.33
N ALA A 80 18.25 12.06 9.46
CA ALA A 80 17.26 11.06 9.86
C ALA A 80 17.95 9.84 10.50
N ASP A 81 17.56 9.48 11.72
CA ASP A 81 18.12 8.34 12.46
C ASP A 81 17.70 6.98 11.88
N GLY A 82 16.62 6.96 11.10
CA GLY A 82 16.11 5.79 10.40
C GLY A 82 15.06 6.15 9.35
N LEU A 83 14.79 5.23 8.44
CA LEU A 83 13.86 5.43 7.33
C LEU A 83 12.78 4.35 7.27
N LEU A 84 11.52 4.76 7.06
CA LEU A 84 10.42 3.92 6.61
C LEU A 84 10.24 4.08 5.11
N LEU A 85 10.30 2.98 4.37
CA LEU A 85 10.16 2.94 2.92
C LEU A 85 9.02 2.00 2.52
N ILE A 86 8.41 2.22 1.35
CA ILE A 86 7.26 1.43 0.89
C ILE A 86 7.68 0.47 -0.22
N GLY A 87 7.49 -0.84 0.01
CA GLY A 87 7.92 -1.89 -0.92
C GLY A 87 9.43 -2.13 -0.91
N TYR A 88 9.89 -3.17 -1.59
CA TYR A 88 11.31 -3.55 -1.65
C TYR A 88 12.05 -2.99 -2.86
N GLU A 89 11.32 -2.55 -3.88
CA GLU A 89 11.89 -2.22 -5.19
C GLU A 89 12.61 -0.89 -5.16
N ARG A 90 13.94 -0.94 -5.26
CA ARG A 90 14.86 0.22 -5.30
C ARG A 90 16.10 -0.10 -6.08
N GLY A 91 16.69 0.93 -6.69
CA GLY A 91 17.99 0.81 -7.35
C GLY A 91 19.11 0.37 -6.39
N HIS A 92 20.05 -0.43 -6.89
CA HIS A 92 21.19 -0.92 -6.12
C HIS A 92 22.02 0.22 -5.46
N GLU A 93 22.11 1.36 -6.13
CA GLU A 93 22.84 2.55 -5.65
C GLU A 93 22.27 3.07 -4.31
N ILE A 94 20.95 3.09 -4.17
CA ILE A 94 20.28 3.55 -2.95
C ILE A 94 20.46 2.52 -1.83
N ASN A 95 20.32 1.23 -2.13
CA ASN A 95 20.55 0.18 -1.14
C ASN A 95 22.00 0.23 -0.63
N HIS A 96 22.97 0.46 -1.53
CA HIS A 96 24.38 0.64 -1.16
C HIS A 96 24.60 1.89 -0.29
N LEU A 97 23.98 3.03 -0.63
CA LEU A 97 24.04 4.25 0.17
C LEU A 97 23.57 4.02 1.62
N LEU A 98 22.40 3.40 1.76
CA LEU A 98 21.80 3.13 3.07
C LEU A 98 22.67 2.19 3.91
N ALA A 99 23.20 1.14 3.27
CA ALA A 99 24.10 0.19 3.91
C ALA A 99 25.44 0.84 4.32
N ALA A 100 26.07 1.62 3.43
CA ALA A 100 27.36 2.29 3.68
C ALA A 100 27.27 3.31 4.83
N GLN A 101 26.12 3.96 4.98
CA GLN A 101 25.89 4.92 6.06
C GLN A 101 25.26 4.30 7.31
N ASN A 102 25.03 2.97 7.32
CA ASN A 102 24.41 2.25 8.42
C ASN A 102 23.06 2.86 8.86
N ILE A 103 22.24 3.34 7.91
CA ILE A 103 20.93 3.91 8.21
C ILE A 103 19.92 2.77 8.43
N PRO A 104 19.36 2.61 9.64
CA PRO A 104 18.28 1.67 9.88
C PRO A 104 17.12 1.93 8.93
N THR A 105 16.77 0.94 8.12
CA THR A 105 15.74 1.06 7.09
C THR A 105 14.76 -0.08 7.21
N LEU A 106 13.48 0.26 7.42
CA LEU A 106 12.37 -0.67 7.51
C LEU A 106 11.45 -0.50 6.30
N VAL A 107 11.04 -1.61 5.70
CA VAL A 107 10.07 -1.62 4.61
C VAL A 107 8.67 -1.84 5.17
N ALA A 108 7.66 -1.22 4.56
CA ALA A 108 6.27 -1.44 4.92
C ALA A 108 5.36 -1.66 3.69
N TRP A 109 4.10 -2.08 3.91
CA TRP A 109 3.07 -2.44 2.92
C TRP A 109 3.41 -3.67 2.06
N THR A 110 4.48 -4.35 2.36
CA THR A 110 4.83 -5.64 1.76
C THR A 110 5.51 -6.53 2.80
N TYR A 111 5.45 -7.82 2.60
CA TYR A 111 6.16 -8.82 3.39
C TYR A 111 6.74 -9.89 2.48
N SER A 112 7.94 -10.31 2.78
CA SER A 112 8.57 -11.49 2.18
C SER A 112 9.40 -12.20 3.24
N GLY A 113 9.12 -13.47 3.45
CA GLY A 113 9.89 -14.31 4.38
C GLY A 113 11.33 -14.59 3.92
N THR A 114 11.67 -14.26 2.67
CA THR A 114 12.99 -14.51 2.07
C THR A 114 13.83 -13.26 1.86
N ASN A 115 13.26 -12.06 2.00
CA ASN A 115 14.00 -10.82 1.81
C ASN A 115 14.84 -10.50 3.05
N ALA A 116 16.11 -10.14 2.83
CA ALA A 116 17.03 -9.77 3.92
C ALA A 116 16.69 -8.43 4.58
N GLN A 117 15.98 -7.54 3.88
CA GLN A 117 15.57 -6.25 4.42
C GLN A 117 14.33 -6.42 5.32
N PRO A 118 14.38 -5.96 6.60
CA PRO A 118 13.25 -6.13 7.51
C PRO A 118 12.01 -5.37 7.04
N SER A 119 10.85 -5.97 7.26
CA SER A 119 9.58 -5.38 6.84
C SER A 119 8.45 -5.60 7.85
N VAL A 120 7.49 -4.68 7.84
CA VAL A 120 6.19 -4.84 8.50
C VAL A 120 5.11 -4.66 7.46
N GLY A 121 4.43 -5.73 7.11
CA GLY A 121 3.45 -5.70 6.03
C GLY A 121 2.69 -7.00 5.88
N PHE A 122 2.23 -7.27 4.69
CA PHE A 122 1.46 -8.46 4.35
C PHE A 122 1.89 -9.02 2.99
N ASP A 123 1.58 -10.29 2.76
CA ASP A 123 1.80 -10.92 1.47
C ASP A 123 0.72 -10.47 0.47
N ASN A 124 1.11 -9.57 -0.45
CA ASN A 124 0.22 -9.03 -1.49
C ASN A 124 -0.26 -10.12 -2.46
N ARG A 125 0.58 -11.11 -2.75
CA ARG A 125 0.26 -12.23 -3.64
C ARG A 125 -0.76 -13.15 -2.97
N ALA A 126 -0.53 -13.58 -1.75
CA ALA A 126 -1.45 -14.42 -1.00
C ALA A 126 -2.81 -13.74 -0.79
N ALA A 127 -2.83 -12.45 -0.48
CA ALA A 127 -4.05 -11.68 -0.32
C ALA A 127 -4.87 -11.63 -1.62
N MET A 128 -4.21 -11.44 -2.77
CA MET A 128 -4.90 -11.44 -4.07
C MET A 128 -5.36 -12.85 -4.48
N ILE A 129 -4.59 -13.89 -4.20
CA ILE A 129 -5.00 -15.29 -4.38
C ILE A 129 -6.31 -15.56 -3.63
N ALA A 130 -6.39 -15.13 -2.36
CA ALA A 130 -7.59 -15.31 -1.55
C ALA A 130 -8.81 -14.58 -2.14
N LEU A 131 -8.65 -13.33 -2.59
CA LEU A 131 -9.72 -12.57 -3.23
C LEU A 131 -10.15 -13.21 -4.56
N THR A 132 -9.20 -13.62 -5.41
CA THR A 132 -9.47 -14.25 -6.70
C THR A 132 -10.26 -15.55 -6.52
N ARG A 133 -9.88 -16.39 -5.56
CA ARG A 133 -10.64 -17.61 -5.23
C ARG A 133 -12.08 -17.30 -4.87
N LYS A 134 -12.33 -16.25 -4.09
CA LYS A 134 -13.70 -15.81 -3.77
C LYS A 134 -14.50 -15.42 -5.01
N VAL A 135 -13.89 -14.69 -5.95
CA VAL A 135 -14.53 -14.33 -7.22
C VAL A 135 -14.84 -15.58 -8.05
N LEU A 136 -13.93 -16.54 -8.12
CA LEU A 136 -14.14 -17.82 -8.81
C LEU A 136 -15.19 -18.70 -8.14
N ASP A 137 -15.28 -18.71 -6.80
CA ASP A 137 -16.30 -19.43 -6.02
C ASP A 137 -17.72 -18.92 -6.31
N HIS A 138 -17.87 -17.64 -6.68
CA HIS A 138 -19.15 -17.09 -7.14
C HIS A 138 -19.51 -17.50 -8.59
N GLY A 139 -18.60 -18.15 -9.31
CA GLY A 139 -18.84 -18.68 -10.65
C GLY A 139 -18.27 -17.81 -11.77
N HIS A 140 -17.61 -16.72 -11.50
CA HIS A 140 -16.98 -15.89 -12.52
C HIS A 140 -15.83 -16.62 -13.22
N ARG A 141 -15.73 -16.43 -14.55
CA ARG A 141 -14.68 -17.05 -15.39
C ARG A 141 -14.07 -16.06 -16.38
N ARG A 142 -14.69 -14.89 -16.59
CA ARG A 142 -14.14 -13.78 -17.37
C ARG A 142 -13.87 -12.64 -16.42
N ILE A 143 -12.59 -12.34 -16.20
CA ILE A 143 -12.11 -11.45 -15.15
C ILE A 143 -11.44 -10.22 -15.78
N GLY A 144 -11.82 -9.03 -15.34
CA GLY A 144 -11.08 -7.81 -15.55
C GLY A 144 -10.20 -7.50 -14.35
N PHE A 145 -9.00 -6.97 -14.56
CA PHE A 145 -8.15 -6.45 -13.50
C PHE A 145 -7.69 -5.03 -13.84
N ILE A 146 -8.04 -4.08 -12.99
CA ILE A 146 -7.59 -2.68 -13.08
C ILE A 146 -6.53 -2.47 -12.00
N SER A 147 -5.31 -2.17 -12.41
CA SER A 147 -4.16 -2.02 -11.51
C SER A 147 -3.42 -0.72 -11.75
N PHE A 148 -2.60 -0.34 -10.80
CA PHE A 148 -1.51 0.59 -11.07
C PHE A 148 -0.43 -0.09 -11.91
N TYR A 149 0.45 0.70 -12.52
CA TYR A 149 1.58 0.19 -13.27
C TYR A 149 2.42 -0.77 -12.40
N VAL A 150 2.67 -1.96 -12.92
CA VAL A 150 3.41 -3.01 -12.19
C VAL A 150 4.93 -2.82 -12.26
N GLN A 151 5.40 -2.01 -13.21
CA GLN A 151 6.78 -1.60 -13.29
C GLN A 151 7.11 -0.73 -12.08
N ASP A 152 8.23 -0.96 -11.42
CA ASP A 152 8.70 -0.25 -10.22
C ASP A 152 7.71 -0.25 -9.04
N ASN A 153 6.79 -1.23 -9.02
CA ASN A 153 5.81 -1.40 -7.94
C ASN A 153 5.60 -2.89 -7.64
N ASP A 154 6.44 -3.41 -6.75
CA ASP A 154 6.40 -4.80 -6.30
C ASP A 154 5.03 -5.24 -5.79
N ARG A 155 4.31 -4.40 -5.06
CA ARG A 155 2.99 -4.70 -4.48
C ARG A 155 1.93 -4.91 -5.57
N ALA A 156 1.88 -4.03 -6.58
CA ALA A 156 0.96 -4.18 -7.71
C ALA A 156 1.32 -5.42 -8.54
N ARG A 157 2.60 -5.66 -8.74
CA ARG A 157 3.10 -6.84 -9.48
C ARG A 157 2.74 -8.14 -8.76
N GLU A 158 2.98 -8.24 -7.45
CA GLU A 158 2.65 -9.43 -6.68
C GLU A 158 1.14 -9.72 -6.67
N ARG A 159 0.29 -8.69 -6.61
CA ARG A 159 -1.16 -8.88 -6.78
C ARG A 159 -1.51 -9.44 -8.15
N LEU A 160 -0.93 -8.91 -9.24
CA LEU A 160 -1.17 -9.43 -10.59
C LEU A 160 -0.66 -10.86 -10.74
N VAL A 161 0.49 -11.20 -10.15
CA VAL A 161 1.03 -12.57 -10.15
C VAL A 161 0.07 -13.51 -9.43
N GLY A 162 -0.38 -13.17 -8.22
CA GLY A 162 -1.32 -14.00 -7.45
C GLY A 162 -2.65 -14.23 -8.17
N LEU A 163 -3.16 -13.21 -8.85
CA LEU A 163 -4.37 -13.34 -9.68
C LEU A 163 -4.13 -14.30 -10.85
N LYS A 164 -3.07 -14.12 -11.64
CA LYS A 164 -2.75 -14.99 -12.79
C LYS A 164 -2.60 -16.44 -12.39
N GLU A 165 -1.85 -16.71 -11.34
CA GLU A 165 -1.66 -18.07 -10.82
C GLU A 165 -2.96 -18.73 -10.41
N THR A 166 -3.83 -18.00 -9.71
CA THR A 166 -5.12 -18.54 -9.29
C THR A 166 -6.01 -18.90 -10.47
N LEU A 167 -5.98 -18.11 -11.56
CA LEU A 167 -6.71 -18.43 -12.78
C LEU A 167 -6.13 -19.65 -13.49
N GLN A 168 -4.81 -19.76 -13.57
CA GLN A 168 -4.12 -20.92 -14.13
C GLN A 168 -4.42 -22.20 -13.35
N ASP A 169 -4.35 -22.14 -12.00
CA ASP A 169 -4.68 -23.26 -11.12
C ASP A 169 -6.14 -23.71 -11.28
N ALA A 170 -7.03 -22.78 -11.62
CA ALA A 170 -8.45 -23.07 -11.92
C ALA A 170 -8.67 -23.57 -13.36
N GLY A 171 -7.61 -23.76 -14.16
CA GLY A 171 -7.68 -24.23 -15.54
C GLY A 171 -8.30 -23.23 -16.53
N LEU A 172 -8.27 -21.95 -16.21
CA LEU A 172 -8.79 -20.91 -17.10
C LEU A 172 -7.74 -20.52 -18.15
N PRO A 173 -8.17 -20.26 -19.39
CA PRO A 173 -7.26 -19.82 -20.45
C PRO A 173 -6.79 -18.36 -20.23
N ASP A 174 -5.69 -17.98 -20.87
CA ASP A 174 -5.07 -16.66 -20.69
C ASP A 174 -6.02 -15.50 -21.08
N ASP A 175 -6.90 -15.70 -22.04
CA ASP A 175 -7.91 -14.74 -22.49
C ASP A 175 -9.08 -14.55 -21.51
N ALA A 176 -9.16 -15.40 -20.46
CA ALA A 176 -10.09 -15.21 -19.35
C ALA A 176 -9.75 -13.98 -18.49
N LEU A 177 -8.54 -13.45 -18.59
CA LEU A 177 -8.05 -12.27 -17.87
C LEU A 177 -7.79 -11.11 -18.82
N ARG A 178 -8.40 -9.96 -18.52
CA ARG A 178 -8.08 -8.69 -19.16
C ARG A 178 -7.49 -7.72 -18.13
N VAL A 179 -6.27 -7.24 -18.37
CA VAL A 179 -5.57 -6.29 -17.49
C VAL A 179 -5.53 -4.91 -18.12
N ILE A 180 -5.83 -3.88 -17.33
CA ILE A 180 -5.57 -2.48 -17.68
C ILE A 180 -4.80 -1.85 -16.53
N GLU A 181 -3.63 -1.29 -16.84
CA GLU A 181 -2.83 -0.51 -15.91
C GLU A 181 -3.13 0.97 -16.07
N THR A 182 -3.29 1.69 -14.93
CA THR A 182 -3.64 3.10 -14.91
C THR A 182 -3.20 3.76 -13.60
N GLN A 183 -3.40 5.07 -13.45
CA GLN A 183 -3.11 5.80 -12.22
C GLN A 183 -4.10 5.43 -11.09
N TYR A 184 -3.66 5.55 -9.81
CA TYR A 184 -4.52 5.33 -8.65
C TYR A 184 -5.47 6.51 -8.40
N GLU A 185 -6.35 6.77 -9.35
CA GLU A 185 -7.32 7.86 -9.33
C GLU A 185 -8.73 7.32 -9.62
N VAL A 186 -9.74 7.99 -9.08
CA VAL A 186 -11.15 7.60 -9.29
C VAL A 186 -11.52 7.67 -10.78
N GLU A 187 -11.14 8.75 -11.46
CA GLU A 187 -11.42 8.93 -12.90
C GLU A 187 -10.74 7.84 -13.73
N SER A 188 -9.47 7.62 -13.50
CA SER A 188 -8.68 6.61 -14.21
C SER A 188 -9.22 5.19 -14.02
N GLY A 189 -9.74 4.88 -12.82
CA GLY A 189 -10.44 3.62 -12.55
C GLY A 189 -11.74 3.48 -13.36
N GLY A 190 -12.49 4.58 -13.48
CA GLY A 190 -13.72 4.65 -14.28
C GLY A 190 -13.43 4.45 -15.77
N ASP A 191 -12.43 5.14 -16.33
CA ASP A 191 -12.05 5.04 -17.74
C ASP A 191 -11.56 3.64 -18.11
N ALA A 192 -10.75 3.04 -17.23
CA ALA A 192 -10.30 1.65 -17.40
C ALA A 192 -11.47 0.67 -17.39
N PHE A 193 -12.42 0.85 -16.45
CA PHE A 193 -13.64 0.04 -16.40
C PHE A 193 -14.45 0.16 -17.68
N GLU A 194 -14.76 1.37 -18.16
CA GLU A 194 -15.51 1.59 -19.40
C GLU A 194 -14.84 0.90 -20.59
N LYS A 195 -13.51 1.05 -20.72
CA LYS A 195 -12.74 0.40 -21.78
C LYS A 195 -12.86 -1.14 -21.72
N MET A 196 -12.92 -1.72 -20.53
CA MET A 196 -13.15 -3.15 -20.35
C MET A 196 -14.57 -3.56 -20.78
N MET A 197 -15.58 -2.83 -20.31
CA MET A 197 -16.98 -3.17 -20.54
C MET A 197 -17.43 -2.96 -22.00
N ARG A 198 -16.77 -2.06 -22.73
CA ARG A 198 -17.02 -1.85 -24.18
C ARG A 198 -16.31 -2.87 -25.09
N SER A 199 -15.61 -3.84 -24.54
CA SER A 199 -14.96 -4.88 -25.34
C SER A 199 -15.96 -5.89 -25.91
N ALA A 200 -15.57 -6.64 -26.94
CA ALA A 200 -16.42 -7.67 -27.56
C ALA A 200 -16.82 -8.77 -26.57
N THR A 201 -15.97 -9.08 -25.60
CA THR A 201 -16.21 -10.06 -24.55
C THR A 201 -15.93 -9.43 -23.18
N PRO A 202 -16.90 -8.64 -22.64
CA PRO A 202 -16.69 -7.97 -21.38
C PRO A 202 -16.53 -8.95 -20.21
N PRO A 203 -15.73 -8.62 -19.19
CA PRO A 203 -15.61 -9.42 -17.98
C PRO A 203 -16.95 -9.41 -17.21
N THR A 204 -17.20 -10.47 -16.46
CA THR A 204 -18.34 -10.55 -15.54
C THR A 204 -17.99 -10.12 -14.12
N ALA A 205 -16.69 -10.06 -13.81
CA ALA A 205 -16.18 -9.45 -12.60
C ALA A 205 -14.95 -8.58 -12.90
N VAL A 206 -14.90 -7.38 -12.34
CA VAL A 206 -13.76 -6.48 -12.41
C VAL A 206 -13.16 -6.36 -11.02
N MET A 207 -11.94 -6.87 -10.89
CA MET A 207 -11.13 -6.75 -9.67
C MET A 207 -10.26 -5.51 -9.79
N CYS A 208 -10.23 -4.69 -8.77
CA CYS A 208 -9.43 -3.47 -8.75
C CYS A 208 -8.27 -3.61 -7.76
N GLY A 209 -7.10 -3.12 -8.16
CA GLY A 209 -5.89 -3.18 -7.36
C GLY A 209 -5.97 -2.36 -6.06
N ASN A 210 -6.94 -1.44 -5.95
CA ASN A 210 -7.31 -0.78 -4.70
C ASN A 210 -8.75 -0.27 -4.73
N ASP A 211 -9.26 0.21 -3.57
CA ASP A 211 -10.62 0.71 -3.42
C ASP A 211 -10.86 2.02 -4.19
N VAL A 212 -9.84 2.84 -4.43
CA VAL A 212 -9.98 4.10 -5.19
C VAL A 212 -10.35 3.81 -6.64
N LEU A 213 -9.65 2.87 -7.27
CA LEU A 213 -9.97 2.39 -8.62
C LEU A 213 -11.37 1.74 -8.67
N ALA A 214 -11.72 0.95 -7.64
CA ALA A 214 -13.01 0.29 -7.55
C ALA A 214 -14.17 1.30 -7.42
N VAL A 215 -14.00 2.38 -6.67
CA VAL A 215 -14.98 3.48 -6.58
C VAL A 215 -15.18 4.15 -7.94
N GLY A 216 -14.10 4.37 -8.69
CA GLY A 216 -14.17 4.85 -10.06
C GLY A 216 -14.95 3.91 -10.98
N ALA A 217 -14.67 2.60 -10.89
CA ALA A 217 -15.38 1.57 -11.64
C ALA A 217 -16.88 1.53 -11.28
N LEU A 218 -17.24 1.60 -9.98
CA LEU A 218 -18.64 1.65 -9.52
C LEU A 218 -19.37 2.88 -10.07
N ARG A 219 -18.73 4.06 -10.00
CA ARG A 219 -19.31 5.30 -10.54
C ARG A 219 -19.56 5.17 -12.03
N ARG A 220 -18.57 4.72 -12.79
CA ARG A 220 -18.68 4.55 -14.24
C ARG A 220 -19.70 3.47 -14.63
N ALA A 221 -19.81 2.38 -13.89
CA ALA A 221 -20.85 1.36 -14.10
C ALA A 221 -22.25 1.99 -14.04
N ARG A 222 -22.51 2.81 -13.01
CA ARG A 222 -23.78 3.55 -12.87
C ARG A 222 -24.02 4.53 -14.02
N GLU A 223 -23.00 5.28 -14.46
CA GLU A 223 -23.09 6.20 -15.61
C GLU A 223 -23.39 5.47 -16.92
N MET A 224 -22.92 4.22 -17.07
CA MET A 224 -23.20 3.34 -18.20
C MET A 224 -24.55 2.61 -18.09
N GLY A 225 -25.28 2.79 -16.99
CA GLY A 225 -26.57 2.09 -16.75
C GLY A 225 -26.39 0.63 -16.37
N LEU A 226 -25.18 0.19 -15.95
CA LEU A 226 -24.90 -1.17 -15.51
C LEU A 226 -25.20 -1.33 -14.02
N SER A 227 -25.86 -2.41 -13.68
CA SER A 227 -26.13 -2.83 -12.30
C SER A 227 -24.92 -3.57 -11.71
N VAL A 228 -24.48 -3.15 -10.55
CA VAL A 228 -23.48 -3.86 -9.75
C VAL A 228 -24.19 -4.40 -8.50
N PRO A 229 -24.19 -5.72 -8.25
CA PRO A 229 -23.43 -6.78 -8.93
C PRO A 229 -24.18 -7.45 -10.10
N GLY A 230 -25.41 -7.00 -10.47
CA GLY A 230 -26.32 -7.71 -11.39
C GLY A 230 -25.75 -7.96 -12.80
N ASP A 231 -25.13 -6.95 -13.41
CA ASP A 231 -24.50 -7.06 -14.74
C ASP A 231 -23.01 -7.36 -14.65
N VAL A 232 -22.35 -6.87 -13.61
CA VAL A 232 -20.91 -7.05 -13.37
C VAL A 232 -20.61 -6.92 -11.88
N SER A 233 -19.83 -7.85 -11.34
CA SER A 233 -19.30 -7.75 -9.99
C SER A 233 -18.04 -6.85 -9.97
N ILE A 234 -17.87 -6.09 -8.88
CA ILE A 234 -16.68 -5.25 -8.70
C ILE A 234 -16.07 -5.51 -7.30
N THR A 235 -14.74 -5.70 -7.23
CA THR A 235 -14.03 -5.85 -5.97
C THR A 235 -12.89 -4.84 -5.87
N GLY A 236 -12.56 -4.45 -4.63
CA GLY A 236 -11.44 -3.56 -4.32
C GLY A 236 -10.35 -4.24 -3.52
N PHE A 237 -9.46 -3.42 -2.94
CA PHE A 237 -8.37 -3.82 -2.07
C PHE A 237 -8.04 -2.66 -1.13
N ASP A 238 -7.73 -2.91 0.14
CA ASP A 238 -7.34 -2.03 1.25
C ASP A 238 -8.41 -1.83 2.35
N ASP A 239 -9.70 -2.03 2.09
CA ASP A 239 -10.84 -1.76 2.99
C ASP A 239 -10.82 -0.32 3.54
N LEU A 240 -10.71 0.64 2.64
CA LEU A 240 -10.82 2.06 2.98
C LEU A 240 -12.26 2.41 3.41
N GLU A 241 -12.44 3.56 4.06
CA GLU A 241 -13.80 4.03 4.43
C GLU A 241 -14.72 4.16 3.23
N LEU A 242 -14.16 4.55 2.07
CA LEU A 242 -14.89 4.61 0.80
C LEU A 242 -15.59 3.29 0.44
N ALA A 243 -14.97 2.15 0.73
CA ALA A 243 -15.54 0.84 0.44
C ALA A 243 -16.86 0.56 1.17
N ARG A 244 -17.10 1.26 2.29
CA ARG A 244 -18.32 1.08 3.13
C ARG A 244 -19.43 2.03 2.77
N ILE A 245 -19.10 3.23 2.23
CA ILE A 245 -20.06 4.30 2.01
C ILE A 245 -20.58 4.37 0.58
N VAL A 246 -19.91 3.71 -0.37
CA VAL A 246 -20.39 3.60 -1.74
C VAL A 246 -21.60 2.65 -1.85
N THR A 247 -22.40 2.80 -2.87
CA THR A 247 -23.56 1.94 -3.16
C THR A 247 -23.40 1.31 -4.54
N PRO A 248 -23.36 -0.02 -4.64
CA PRO A 248 -23.35 -1.01 -3.55
C PRO A 248 -22.06 -0.94 -2.71
N ALA A 249 -22.13 -1.36 -1.43
CA ALA A 249 -20.96 -1.44 -0.58
C ALA A 249 -19.92 -2.44 -1.13
N LEU A 250 -18.66 -2.07 -1.13
CA LEU A 250 -17.61 -2.72 -1.89
C LEU A 250 -17.02 -3.93 -1.15
N THR A 251 -17.05 -5.10 -1.78
CA THR A 251 -16.26 -6.28 -1.41
C THR A 251 -14.79 -5.99 -1.65
N THR A 252 -13.94 -6.22 -0.63
CA THR A 252 -12.53 -5.81 -0.66
C THR A 252 -11.66 -6.67 0.25
N VAL A 253 -10.34 -6.53 0.14
CA VAL A 253 -9.38 -7.10 1.10
C VAL A 253 -9.14 -6.10 2.22
N HIS A 254 -9.38 -6.51 3.46
CA HIS A 254 -8.98 -5.70 4.62
C HIS A 254 -7.48 -5.78 4.85
N VAL A 255 -6.84 -4.61 4.85
CA VAL A 255 -5.44 -4.41 5.24
C VAL A 255 -5.39 -3.67 6.57
N PRO A 256 -4.70 -4.18 7.60
CA PRO A 256 -4.67 -3.57 8.93
C PRO A 256 -3.69 -2.38 9.00
N HIS A 257 -3.94 -1.32 8.22
CA HIS A 257 -3.03 -0.17 8.05
C HIS A 257 -2.56 0.45 9.37
N ARG A 258 -3.47 0.66 10.34
CA ARG A 258 -3.09 1.25 11.63
C ARG A 258 -2.19 0.34 12.47
N LYS A 259 -2.45 -0.99 12.47
CA LYS A 259 -1.58 -1.98 13.12
C LYS A 259 -0.21 -1.96 12.48
N MET A 260 -0.16 -1.97 11.14
CA MET A 260 1.08 -1.89 10.36
C MET A 260 1.91 -0.67 10.74
N GLY A 261 1.30 0.51 10.77
CA GLY A 261 2.00 1.75 11.15
C GLY A 261 2.60 1.68 12.56
N ARG A 262 1.83 1.22 13.56
CA ARG A 262 2.33 1.07 14.93
C ARG A 262 3.49 0.08 15.05
N GLU A 263 3.34 -1.11 14.46
CA GLU A 263 4.38 -2.13 14.52
C GLU A 263 5.65 -1.68 13.76
N ALA A 264 5.49 -1.00 12.62
CA ALA A 264 6.61 -0.43 11.88
C ALA A 264 7.37 0.62 12.71
N ALA A 265 6.66 1.50 13.43
CA ALA A 265 7.31 2.49 14.30
C ALA A 265 8.09 1.82 15.45
N ARG A 266 7.48 0.81 16.09
CA ARG A 266 8.12 0.05 17.18
C ARG A 266 9.40 -0.63 16.72
N GLU A 267 9.33 -1.31 15.59
CA GLU A 267 10.49 -2.04 15.07
C GLU A 267 11.58 -1.08 14.60
N LEU A 268 11.24 -0.01 13.87
CA LEU A 268 12.22 0.95 13.39
C LEU A 268 12.92 1.68 14.55
N VAL A 269 12.20 2.11 15.59
CA VAL A 269 12.81 2.71 16.79
C VAL A 269 13.72 1.72 17.49
N LYS A 270 13.33 0.44 17.63
CA LYS A 270 14.18 -0.62 18.18
C LYS A 270 15.45 -0.80 17.35
N MET A 271 15.37 -0.78 16.02
CA MET A 271 16.54 -0.84 15.13
C MET A 271 17.48 0.33 15.38
N VAL A 272 16.94 1.54 15.46
CA VAL A 272 17.71 2.78 15.71
C VAL A 272 18.38 2.75 17.10
N GLU A 273 17.64 2.39 18.15
CA GLU A 273 18.13 2.43 19.52
C GLU A 273 19.10 1.30 19.86
N LYS A 274 18.80 0.10 19.42
CA LYS A 274 19.58 -1.12 19.71
C LYS A 274 20.61 -1.44 18.64
N LYS A 275 20.62 -0.69 17.52
CA LYS A 275 21.44 -0.97 16.34
C LYS A 275 21.26 -2.43 15.86
N SER A 276 20.02 -2.93 15.91
CA SER A 276 19.67 -4.26 15.45
C SER A 276 19.35 -4.26 13.95
N LEU A 277 19.48 -5.41 13.31
CA LEU A 277 19.11 -5.58 11.88
C LEU A 277 17.60 -5.52 11.65
N GLY A 278 16.80 -5.56 12.71
CA GLY A 278 15.34 -5.59 12.62
C GLY A 278 14.77 -7.00 12.38
N THR A 279 13.46 -7.10 12.56
CA THR A 279 12.71 -8.34 12.37
C THR A 279 11.53 -8.08 11.45
N SER A 280 11.31 -8.95 10.48
CA SER A 280 10.13 -8.89 9.62
C SER A 280 8.90 -9.39 10.35
N THR A 281 7.77 -8.69 10.17
CA THR A 281 6.47 -9.05 10.74
C THR A 281 5.43 -9.13 9.63
N GLU A 282 4.85 -10.30 9.46
CA GLU A 282 3.70 -10.51 8.60
C GLU A 282 2.41 -10.17 9.34
N LEU A 283 1.52 -9.46 8.67
CA LEU A 283 0.20 -9.11 9.17
C LEU A 283 -0.87 -9.83 8.36
N ASP A 284 -1.86 -10.38 9.06
CA ASP A 284 -2.99 -11.04 8.43
C ASP A 284 -3.85 -10.06 7.65
N THR A 285 -4.30 -10.49 6.49
CA THR A 285 -5.35 -9.86 5.69
C THR A 285 -6.54 -10.80 5.58
N TRP A 286 -7.73 -10.25 5.33
CA TRP A 286 -8.94 -11.05 5.12
C TRP A 286 -9.89 -10.39 4.14
N ILE A 287 -10.76 -11.22 3.53
CA ILE A 287 -11.75 -10.72 2.59
C ILE A 287 -12.96 -10.20 3.38
N VAL A 288 -13.39 -9.00 3.06
CA VAL A 288 -14.64 -8.41 3.55
C VAL A 288 -15.66 -8.48 2.44
N ILE A 289 -16.58 -9.44 2.52
CA ILE A 289 -17.67 -9.60 1.56
C ILE A 289 -18.74 -8.54 1.85
N ARG A 290 -19.16 -7.83 0.80
CA ARG A 290 -20.23 -6.84 0.82
C ARG A 290 -21.14 -7.04 -0.41
N GLU A 291 -21.82 -5.99 -0.84
CA GLU A 291 -22.90 -6.05 -1.83
C GLU A 291 -22.41 -6.09 -3.29
N SER A 292 -21.16 -5.73 -3.57
CA SER A 292 -20.65 -5.53 -4.93
C SER A 292 -20.18 -6.82 -5.63
N LEU A 293 -20.28 -7.97 -5.00
CA LEU A 293 -19.90 -9.28 -5.54
C LEU A 293 -21.05 -10.26 -5.40
N ASP A 294 -21.49 -10.84 -6.51
CA ASP A 294 -22.50 -11.91 -6.58
C ASP A 294 -22.17 -12.84 -7.77
N ARG A 295 -23.06 -13.75 -8.11
CA ARG A 295 -22.91 -14.66 -9.24
C ARG A 295 -22.92 -13.89 -10.58
N PRO A 296 -22.23 -14.41 -11.61
CA PRO A 296 -22.23 -13.77 -12.93
C PRO A 296 -23.66 -13.70 -13.51
N PRO A 297 -23.95 -12.70 -14.35
CA PRO A 297 -25.21 -12.63 -15.07
C PRO A 297 -25.44 -13.91 -15.89
N ARG A 298 -26.71 -14.33 -16.01
CA ARG A 298 -27.11 -15.53 -16.74
C ARG A 298 -26.95 -15.37 -18.23
#